data_1c7d3de81478ddd242d60989df501c3a
#
_entry.id   1c7d3de81478ddd242d60989df501c3a
#
_cell.length_a   1.000
_cell.length_b   1.000
_cell.length_c   1.000
_cell.angle_alpha   90.00
_cell.angle_beta   90.00
_cell.angle_gamma   90.00
#
_symmetry.space_group_name_H-M   'P 1'
#
loop_
_entity.id
_entity.type
_entity.pdbx_description
1 polymer ?
#
loop_
_entity_poly.entity_id
_entity_poly.type
_entity_poly.pdbx_seq_one_letter_code
_entity_poly.pdbx_strand_id
1 'polypeptide(L)'
;MADECVFCEILRGDSPATFVYQDDTVVAFMDIQPITHGHIIVAPREHAVLMSDLNETAAMRTFRVARHMAQTVRDSLGAGGVNLFVADGEIAFQDVPHFHVHVIPR
;
A
#
# COMPACT_ATOMS: atom_id res chain seq x y z
N MET A 1 5.01 14.58 10.33
CA MET A 1 3.95 14.49 11.36
C MET A 1 2.87 13.54 10.87
N ALA A 2 2.37 12.67 11.74
CA ALA A 2 1.35 11.70 11.36
C ALA A 2 0.06 12.36 10.86
N ASP A 3 -0.30 13.53 11.41
CA ASP A 3 -1.50 14.24 11.01
C ASP A 3 -1.38 14.92 9.63
N GLU A 4 -0.18 14.93 9.05
CA GLU A 4 0.03 15.39 7.69
C GLU A 4 0.07 14.23 6.69
N CYS A 5 -0.15 13.01 7.15
CA CYS A 5 -0.08 11.82 6.34
C CYS A 5 -1.46 11.48 5.79
N VAL A 6 -1.61 11.49 4.47
CA VAL A 6 -2.89 11.18 3.84
C VAL A 6 -3.36 9.75 4.13
N PHE A 7 -2.42 8.81 4.29
CA PHE A 7 -2.81 7.43 4.62
C PHE A 7 -3.34 7.33 6.05
N CYS A 8 -2.74 8.08 6.99
CA CYS A 8 -3.28 8.16 8.35
C CYS A 8 -4.67 8.79 8.35
N GLU A 9 -4.91 9.79 7.50
CA GLU A 9 -6.24 10.38 7.33
C GLU A 9 -7.24 9.36 6.79
N ILE A 10 -6.84 8.56 5.82
CA ILE A 10 -7.66 7.48 5.26
C ILE A 10 -8.02 6.48 6.35
N LEU A 11 -7.03 6.10 7.17
CA LEU A 11 -7.23 5.13 8.25
C LEU A 11 -8.17 5.64 9.33
N ARG A 12 -8.20 6.95 9.56
CA ARG A 12 -9.11 7.58 10.52
C ARG A 12 -10.52 7.82 9.93
N GLY A 13 -10.68 7.67 8.62
CA GLY A 13 -11.93 7.98 7.94
C GLY A 13 -12.08 9.44 7.55
N ASP A 14 -11.00 10.23 7.64
CA ASP A 14 -11.01 11.66 7.33
C ASP A 14 -10.80 11.94 5.84
N SER A 15 -10.32 10.97 5.09
CA SER A 15 -10.15 11.05 3.64
C SER A 15 -10.74 9.81 2.99
N PRO A 16 -11.37 9.95 1.81
CA PRO A 16 -12.01 8.80 1.16
C PRO A 16 -10.99 7.83 0.56
N ALA A 17 -11.34 6.55 0.57
CA ALA A 17 -10.58 5.51 -0.10
C ALA A 17 -11.50 4.32 -0.36
N THR A 18 -11.19 3.57 -1.42
CA THR A 18 -11.88 2.31 -1.71
C THR A 18 -11.01 1.17 -1.18
N PHE A 19 -11.38 0.63 -0.04
CA PHE A 19 -10.65 -0.49 0.56
C PHE A 19 -10.97 -1.78 -0.15
N VAL A 20 -9.96 -2.58 -0.43
CA VAL A 20 -10.10 -3.92 -1.02
C VAL A 20 -9.68 -5.02 -0.04
N TYR A 21 -9.01 -4.66 1.04
CA TYR A 21 -8.59 -5.59 2.09
C TYR A 21 -8.32 -4.81 3.38
N GLN A 22 -8.70 -5.37 4.51
CA GLN A 22 -8.39 -4.80 5.83
C GLN A 22 -8.22 -5.92 6.85
N ASP A 23 -7.21 -5.78 7.70
CA ASP A 23 -7.09 -6.58 8.92
C ASP A 23 -6.54 -5.69 10.05
N ASP A 24 -6.16 -6.27 11.18
CA ASP A 24 -5.68 -5.52 12.35
C ASP A 24 -4.37 -4.78 12.09
N THR A 25 -3.60 -5.20 11.13
CA THR A 25 -2.23 -4.71 10.91
C THR A 25 -2.06 -4.00 9.57
N VAL A 26 -2.79 -4.42 8.53
CA VAL A 26 -2.55 -4.02 7.15
C VAL A 26 -3.86 -3.64 6.47
N VAL A 27 -3.78 -2.65 5.59
CA VAL A 27 -4.90 -2.28 4.72
C VAL A 27 -4.43 -2.27 3.27
N ALA A 28 -5.35 -2.47 2.36
CA ALA A 28 -5.11 -2.31 0.93
C ALA A 28 -6.27 -1.50 0.34
N PHE A 29 -5.94 -0.52 -0.48
CA PHE A 29 -6.95 0.35 -1.10
C PHE A 29 -6.50 0.74 -2.50
N MET A 30 -7.47 1.18 -3.30
CA MET A 30 -7.20 1.57 -4.68
C MET A 30 -6.43 2.89 -4.72
N ASP A 31 -5.44 2.97 -5.61
CA ASP A 31 -4.72 4.21 -5.84
C ASP A 31 -5.64 5.16 -6.62
N ILE A 32 -5.77 6.40 -6.15
CA ILE A 32 -6.62 7.40 -6.80
C ILE A 32 -5.97 8.01 -8.04
N GLN A 33 -4.67 7.80 -8.21
CA GLN A 33 -3.92 8.21 -9.41
C GLN A 33 -3.22 6.98 -9.98
N PRO A 34 -3.99 5.99 -10.47
CA PRO A 34 -3.42 4.70 -10.83
C PRO A 34 -2.52 4.78 -12.05
N ILE A 35 -1.42 4.02 -12.01
CA ILE A 35 -0.55 3.83 -13.17
C ILE A 35 -1.26 2.96 -14.20
N THR A 36 -1.95 1.91 -13.70
CA THR A 36 -2.79 1.05 -14.53
C THR A 36 -4.11 0.80 -13.81
N HIS A 37 -5.11 0.33 -14.55
CA HIS A 37 -6.37 -0.08 -13.95
C HIS A 37 -6.12 -1.21 -12.94
N GLY A 38 -6.63 -1.02 -11.71
CA GLY A 38 -6.46 -2.01 -10.66
C GLY A 38 -5.21 -1.81 -9.79
N HIS A 39 -4.53 -0.67 -9.91
CA HIS A 39 -3.36 -0.32 -9.10
C HIS A 39 -3.78 -0.21 -7.63
N ILE A 40 -3.19 -1.03 -6.77
CA ILE A 40 -3.51 -1.12 -5.34
C ILE A 40 -2.34 -0.64 -4.52
N ILE A 41 -2.63 0.03 -3.40
CA ILE A 41 -1.66 0.40 -2.38
C ILE A 41 -1.88 -0.51 -1.18
N VAL A 42 -0.80 -1.12 -0.68
CA VAL A 42 -0.82 -1.95 0.53
C VAL A 42 0.03 -1.27 1.58
N ALA A 43 -0.53 -1.00 2.74
CA ALA A 43 0.17 -0.25 3.78
C ALA A 43 -0.13 -0.82 5.16
N PRO A 44 0.86 -0.78 6.08
CA PRO A 44 0.58 -1.08 7.47
C PRO A 44 -0.26 0.03 8.09
N ARG A 45 -1.06 -0.31 9.09
CA ARG A 45 -1.81 0.69 9.84
C ARG A 45 -0.88 1.56 10.69
N GLU A 46 0.19 0.96 11.19
CA GLU A 46 1.20 1.68 11.95
C GLU A 46 1.87 2.74 11.07
N HIS A 47 1.95 3.97 11.56
CA HIS A 47 2.66 5.02 10.83
C HIS A 47 4.16 4.84 10.99
N ALA A 48 4.83 4.54 9.91
CA ALA A 48 6.28 4.51 9.82
C ALA A 48 6.65 5.03 8.44
N VAL A 49 7.59 5.95 8.36
CA VAL A 49 7.96 6.56 7.08
C VAL A 49 8.84 5.61 6.28
N LEU A 50 9.93 5.18 6.89
CA LEU A 50 10.91 4.33 6.23
C LEU A 50 10.69 2.86 6.59
N MET A 51 11.13 1.99 5.70
CA MET A 51 11.10 0.54 5.92
C MET A 51 11.78 0.16 7.24
N SER A 52 12.92 0.81 7.54
CA SER A 52 13.68 0.52 8.76
C SER A 52 12.98 0.95 10.05
N ASP A 53 11.99 1.85 9.96
CA ASP A 53 11.23 2.30 11.13
C ASP A 53 10.07 1.39 11.46
N LEU A 54 9.74 0.48 10.55
CA LEU A 54 8.61 -0.41 10.69
C LEU A 54 9.04 -1.64 11.48
N ASN A 55 8.19 -2.11 12.44
CA ASN A 55 8.54 -3.34 13.11
C ASN A 55 8.46 -4.53 12.14
N GLU A 56 9.26 -5.55 12.41
CA GLU A 56 9.46 -6.66 11.48
C GLU A 56 8.16 -7.39 11.18
N THR A 57 7.33 -7.61 12.19
CA THR A 57 6.06 -8.30 12.02
C THR A 57 5.12 -7.53 11.08
N ALA A 58 5.04 -6.22 11.25
CA ALA A 58 4.22 -5.37 10.38
C ALA A 58 4.76 -5.38 8.95
N ALA A 59 6.09 -5.35 8.78
CA ALA A 59 6.70 -5.43 7.47
C ALA A 59 6.35 -6.75 6.77
N MET A 60 6.50 -7.86 7.49
CA MET A 60 6.20 -9.18 6.94
C MET A 60 4.72 -9.32 6.56
N ARG A 61 3.82 -8.82 7.41
CA ARG A 61 2.38 -8.87 7.14
C ARG A 61 1.99 -7.99 5.95
N THR A 62 2.66 -6.85 5.80
CA THR A 62 2.42 -5.97 4.65
C THR A 62 2.77 -6.69 3.35
N PHE A 63 3.92 -7.35 3.29
CA PHE A 63 4.31 -8.11 2.10
C PHE A 63 3.45 -9.34 1.87
N ARG A 64 2.97 -9.98 2.92
CA ARG A 64 2.02 -11.08 2.79
C ARG A 64 0.73 -10.62 2.09
N VAL A 65 0.21 -9.47 2.48
CA VAL A 65 -1.00 -8.91 1.86
C VAL A 65 -0.70 -8.46 0.43
N ALA A 66 0.47 -7.86 0.18
CA ALA A 66 0.87 -7.47 -1.18
C ALA A 66 0.92 -8.69 -2.10
N ARG A 67 1.46 -9.81 -1.63
CA ARG A 67 1.48 -11.06 -2.38
C ARG A 67 0.06 -11.54 -2.70
N HIS A 68 -0.83 -11.46 -1.72
CA HIS A 68 -2.23 -11.84 -1.91
C HIS A 68 -2.93 -10.92 -2.93
N MET A 69 -2.69 -9.62 -2.85
CA MET A 69 -3.28 -8.66 -3.79
C MET A 69 -2.73 -8.88 -5.20
N ALA A 70 -1.45 -9.22 -5.35
CA ALA A 70 -0.86 -9.53 -6.65
C ALA A 70 -1.60 -10.70 -7.31
N GLN A 71 -1.90 -11.75 -6.55
CA GLN A 71 -2.65 -12.88 -7.06
C GLN A 71 -4.10 -12.48 -7.40
N THR A 72 -4.70 -11.66 -6.55
CA THR A 72 -6.08 -11.19 -6.74
C THR A 72 -6.22 -10.40 -8.05
N VAL A 73 -5.31 -9.47 -8.35
CA VAL A 73 -5.39 -8.69 -9.59
C VAL A 73 -5.11 -9.57 -10.81
N ARG A 74 -4.25 -10.57 -10.66
CA ARG A 74 -3.97 -11.53 -11.72
C ARG A 74 -5.24 -12.29 -12.09
N ASP A 75 -5.94 -12.79 -11.07
CA ASP A 75 -7.15 -13.60 -11.28
C ASP A 75 -8.34 -12.75 -11.70
N SER A 76 -8.52 -11.58 -11.11
CA SER A 76 -9.70 -10.73 -11.32
C SER A 76 -9.62 -9.92 -12.60
N LEU A 77 -8.43 -9.48 -12.99
CA LEU A 77 -8.23 -8.57 -14.11
C LEU A 77 -7.55 -9.25 -15.29
N GLY A 78 -7.14 -10.51 -15.15
CA GLY A 78 -6.42 -11.20 -16.19
C GLY A 78 -5.05 -10.61 -16.47
N ALA A 79 -4.41 -10.03 -15.45
CA ALA A 79 -3.11 -9.40 -15.62
C ALA A 79 -2.07 -10.44 -16.05
N GLY A 80 -1.25 -10.10 -17.04
CA GLY A 80 -0.17 -10.96 -17.51
C GLY A 80 1.04 -10.94 -16.59
N GLY A 81 1.18 -9.87 -15.79
CA GLY A 81 2.23 -9.72 -14.82
C GLY A 81 1.84 -8.69 -13.78
N VAL A 82 2.63 -8.59 -12.71
CA VAL A 82 2.39 -7.63 -11.64
C VAL A 82 3.73 -7.06 -11.20
N ASN A 83 3.83 -5.75 -11.08
CA ASN A 83 4.98 -5.12 -10.45
C ASN A 83 4.65 -4.79 -9.01
N LEU A 84 5.54 -5.14 -8.09
CA LEU A 84 5.52 -4.63 -6.73
C LEU A 84 6.58 -3.56 -6.64
N PHE A 85 6.20 -2.38 -6.18
CA PHE A 85 7.11 -1.23 -6.13
C PHE A 85 7.08 -0.61 -4.74
N VAL A 86 8.25 -0.36 -4.18
CA VAL A 86 8.43 0.33 -2.90
C VAL A 86 9.41 1.48 -3.12
N ALA A 87 9.00 2.69 -2.74
CA ALA A 87 9.90 3.82 -2.68
C ALA A 87 10.22 4.05 -1.20
N ASP A 88 11.45 3.82 -0.81
CA ASP A 88 11.90 3.90 0.58
C ASP A 88 12.80 5.13 0.72
N GLY A 89 12.19 6.24 1.09
CA GLY A 89 12.86 7.51 1.25
C GLY A 89 12.51 8.52 0.17
N GLU A 90 12.62 9.80 0.53
CA GLU A 90 12.19 10.90 -0.33
C GLU A 90 12.98 10.95 -1.65
N ILE A 91 14.28 10.69 -1.59
CA ILE A 91 15.14 10.73 -2.77
C ILE A 91 14.84 9.56 -3.72
N ALA A 92 14.17 8.52 -3.21
CA ALA A 92 13.70 7.38 -4.02
C ALA A 92 12.25 7.59 -4.50
N PHE A 93 11.75 8.82 -4.41
CA PHE A 93 10.41 9.23 -4.85
C PHE A 93 9.28 8.68 -3.99
N GLN A 94 9.53 8.53 -2.68
CA GLN A 94 8.46 8.22 -1.74
C GLN A 94 7.54 9.43 -1.64
N ASP A 95 6.37 9.34 -2.25
CA ASP A 95 5.42 10.45 -2.36
C ASP A 95 4.57 10.65 -1.11
N VAL A 96 4.32 9.58 -0.35
CA VAL A 96 3.56 9.66 0.91
C VAL A 96 4.47 9.19 2.04
N PRO A 97 4.61 9.98 3.12
CA PRO A 97 5.51 9.63 4.23
C PRO A 97 4.90 8.57 5.16
N HIS A 98 4.59 7.44 4.61
CA HIS A 98 4.00 6.28 5.27
C HIS A 98 4.36 5.08 4.41
N PHE A 99 5.10 4.13 4.97
CA PHE A 99 5.57 2.97 4.21
C PHE A 99 4.43 2.28 3.48
N HIS A 100 4.61 1.99 2.20
CA HIS A 100 3.60 1.30 1.41
C HIS A 100 4.20 0.58 0.22
N VAL A 101 3.47 -0.42 -0.25
CA VAL A 101 3.84 -1.23 -1.42
C VAL A 101 2.79 -0.98 -2.49
N HIS A 102 3.25 -0.63 -3.69
CA HIS A 102 2.38 -0.55 -4.86
C HIS A 102 2.25 -1.92 -5.49
N VAL A 103 1.04 -2.31 -5.83
CA VAL A 103 0.75 -3.53 -6.59
C VAL A 103 0.16 -3.06 -7.91
N ILE A 104 0.94 -3.21 -8.98
CA ILE A 104 0.63 -2.63 -10.28
C ILE A 104 0.42 -3.73 -11.31
N PRO A 105 -0.84 -4.01 -11.69
CA PRO A 105 -1.12 -5.03 -12.73
C PRO A 105 -0.61 -4.57 -14.09
N ARG A 106 -0.14 -5.51 -14.90
CA ARG A 106 0.33 -5.23 -16.25
C ARG A 106 -0.38 -6.06 -17.31
#